data_8c08c9277ab2ae3a4b070923abc97cf3
#
_entry.id   8c08c9277ab2ae3a4b070923abc97cf3
#
_cell.length_a   1.000
_cell.length_b   1.000
_cell.length_c   1.000
_cell.angle_alpha   90.00
_cell.angle_beta   90.00
_cell.angle_gamma   90.00
#
_symmetry.space_group_name_H-M   'P 1'
#
loop_
_entity.id
_entity.type
_entity.pdbx_description
1 polymer ?
#
loop_
_entity_poly.entity_id
_entity_poly.type
_entity_poly.pdbx_seq_one_letter_code
_entity_poly.pdbx_strand_id
1 'polypeptide(L)'
;LSTGQVMDKIDAKGYYGVFNIKRLFVRKAQCHFGWDWAPDMPGYGICGDVKLIGCVKNRISDVHYRAYNSGKLSIFVDLNYTVREHMTEDKQIRQCDPECANDILRYVVATRPDSPISEGNGVVFETKVTGEKNFANFTIDNPELWWPNGYGKQPLYDYKVQLVRGGKVVDERVGRFAFREIALCQEPFDRTHMKYCLQVNGVNVFVKGSNWVPAECFIGGIKTEKYLRLIDEAARANFNMLRVWGGGLYEKDVFYDICDSKGIMVWQYLMFACSDIPEDDPEFVETCQKEVVFQVCRLRNHPSLVYWCGGNEKTGSYWHKITKGDYFVDVIMRGTVNNYDGTRPYARQSPCSLTDVGNDVTSGESHAGSYERSLIDGVLNYRNKVSDTGVMFVSECANMGPGTIEIYKRMFPEDKLWPMNEYWRDRLMENPYSEFKVPFCERQLLYADTLYGESDTLRQFV
;
A
#
# COMPACT_ATOMS: atom_id res chain seq x y z
N LEU A 1 -1.39 28.84 3.91
CA LEU A 1 -2.06 28.40 5.16
C LEU A 1 -1.27 27.26 5.78
N SER A 2 -1.02 27.31 7.09
CA SER A 2 -0.46 26.18 7.82
C SER A 2 -1.51 25.06 8.00
N THR A 3 -1.06 23.84 8.26
CA THR A 3 -1.98 22.71 8.56
C THR A 3 -2.89 23.07 9.74
N GLY A 4 -2.37 23.71 10.80
CA GLY A 4 -3.16 24.17 11.93
C GLY A 4 -4.28 25.12 11.53
N GLN A 5 -3.99 26.13 10.72
CA GLN A 5 -5.01 27.08 10.23
C GLN A 5 -6.11 26.42 9.39
N VAL A 6 -5.79 25.34 8.67
CA VAL A 6 -6.81 24.54 7.97
C VAL A 6 -7.63 23.74 8.97
N MET A 7 -6.96 23.06 9.92
CA MET A 7 -7.61 22.27 10.95
C MET A 7 -8.56 23.08 11.84
N ASP A 8 -8.22 24.32 12.16
CA ASP A 8 -9.07 25.21 12.98
C ASP A 8 -10.41 25.55 12.33
N LYS A 9 -10.49 25.49 10.99
CA LYS A 9 -11.70 25.77 10.22
C LYS A 9 -12.61 24.56 10.03
N ILE A 10 -12.14 23.35 10.37
CA ILE A 10 -12.88 22.12 10.17
C ILE A 10 -13.96 22.00 11.24
N ASP A 11 -15.23 21.87 10.83
CA ASP A 11 -16.33 21.39 11.66
C ASP A 11 -16.47 19.88 11.49
N ALA A 12 -16.08 19.15 12.52
CA ALA A 12 -16.14 17.68 12.56
C ALA A 12 -17.41 17.15 13.26
N LYS A 13 -18.43 18.02 13.50
CA LYS A 13 -19.67 17.63 14.17
C LYS A 13 -20.41 16.54 13.37
N GLY A 14 -20.78 15.48 14.05
CA GLY A 14 -21.51 14.36 13.43
C GLY A 14 -20.63 13.34 12.72
N TYR A 15 -19.31 13.41 12.88
CA TYR A 15 -18.36 12.40 12.43
C TYR A 15 -17.70 11.71 13.61
N TYR A 16 -17.24 10.49 13.39
CA TYR A 16 -16.45 9.72 14.33
C TYR A 16 -15.06 9.41 13.77
N GLY A 17 -14.07 9.46 14.60
CA GLY A 17 -12.71 9.00 14.28
C GLY A 17 -11.94 8.75 15.57
N VAL A 18 -11.12 7.70 15.56
CA VAL A 18 -10.17 7.42 16.63
C VAL A 18 -9.10 8.52 16.63
N PHE A 19 -8.68 8.97 17.81
CA PHE A 19 -7.72 10.05 18.00
C PHE A 19 -8.21 11.42 17.49
N ASN A 20 -7.38 12.16 16.75
CA ASN A 20 -7.73 13.47 16.23
C ASN A 20 -8.76 13.39 15.09
N ILE A 21 -10.01 13.75 15.39
CA ILE A 21 -11.12 13.64 14.43
C ILE A 21 -10.97 14.55 13.20
N LYS A 22 -10.32 15.71 13.34
CA LYS A 22 -10.17 16.66 12.22
C LYS A 22 -9.26 16.14 11.10
N ARG A 23 -8.44 15.09 11.37
CA ARG A 23 -7.60 14.43 10.36
C ARG A 23 -8.39 13.83 9.19
N LEU A 24 -9.68 13.52 9.39
CA LEU A 24 -10.53 12.94 8.35
C LEU A 24 -10.65 13.83 7.13
N PHE A 25 -10.65 15.13 7.33
CA PHE A 25 -10.85 16.15 6.30
C PHE A 25 -9.55 16.61 5.62
N VAL A 26 -8.42 16.05 6.01
CA VAL A 26 -7.11 16.44 5.50
C VAL A 26 -6.40 15.25 4.86
N ARG A 27 -6.10 15.35 3.55
CA ARG A 27 -5.41 14.27 2.82
C ARG A 27 -3.90 14.29 3.09
N LYS A 28 -3.51 13.85 4.29
CA LYS A 28 -2.13 13.64 4.75
C LYS A 28 -2.05 12.28 5.46
N ALA A 29 -0.83 11.79 5.70
CA ALA A 29 -0.65 10.59 6.53
C ALA A 29 -1.39 10.78 7.86
N GLN A 30 -2.37 9.93 8.12
CA GLN A 30 -3.27 10.12 9.26
C GLN A 30 -2.56 9.97 10.60
N CYS A 31 -1.53 9.12 10.67
CA CYS A 31 -0.69 8.96 11.84
C CYS A 31 0.08 10.23 12.24
N HIS A 32 0.24 11.20 11.33
CA HIS A 32 0.90 12.48 11.66
C HIS A 32 0.08 13.40 12.56
N PHE A 33 -1.20 13.10 12.74
CA PHE A 33 -2.08 13.80 13.68
C PHE A 33 -2.14 13.11 15.05
N GLY A 34 -1.16 12.30 15.37
CA GLY A 34 -1.07 11.47 16.55
C GLY A 34 -1.72 10.08 16.34
N TRP A 35 -1.06 9.06 16.82
CA TRP A 35 -1.53 7.68 16.86
C TRP A 35 -1.03 7.00 18.12
N ASP A 36 -1.49 5.79 18.45
CA ASP A 36 -1.04 5.06 19.63
C ASP A 36 0.46 4.71 19.62
N TRP A 37 1.11 4.86 18.48
CA TRP A 37 2.55 4.65 18.27
C TRP A 37 3.26 5.83 17.61
N ALA A 38 2.56 6.91 17.24
CA ALA A 38 3.12 8.04 16.52
C ALA A 38 2.82 9.38 17.22
N PRO A 39 3.78 10.31 17.28
CA PRO A 39 3.56 11.65 17.84
C PRO A 39 2.64 12.48 16.93
N ASP A 40 1.98 13.48 17.51
CA ASP A 40 1.25 14.52 16.77
C ASP A 40 2.25 15.50 16.14
N MET A 41 2.62 15.25 14.88
CA MET A 41 3.60 16.04 14.13
C MET A 41 3.14 16.26 12.68
N PRO A 42 2.04 16.99 12.43
CA PRO A 42 1.50 17.20 11.09
C PRO A 42 2.39 18.17 10.29
N GLY A 43 3.44 17.64 9.68
CA GLY A 43 4.29 18.38 8.77
C GLY A 43 3.57 18.79 7.47
N TYR A 44 4.10 19.76 6.76
CA TYR A 44 3.65 20.11 5.42
C TYR A 44 4.85 20.45 4.54
N GLY A 45 4.70 20.23 3.23
CA GLY A 45 5.74 20.50 2.24
C GLY A 45 5.63 19.54 1.05
N ILE A 46 6.42 19.84 0.03
CA ILE A 46 6.58 18.99 -1.14
C ILE A 46 7.63 17.93 -0.81
N CYS A 47 7.22 16.67 -0.75
CA CYS A 47 8.08 15.53 -0.35
C CYS A 47 8.61 14.74 -1.56
N GLY A 48 8.11 15.01 -2.75
CA GLY A 48 8.51 14.35 -4.00
C GLY A 48 9.22 15.31 -4.95
N ASP A 49 9.62 14.78 -6.11
CA ASP A 49 10.23 15.56 -7.17
C ASP A 49 9.23 16.54 -7.78
N VAL A 50 9.72 17.74 -8.13
CA VAL A 50 8.99 18.71 -8.93
C VAL A 50 9.57 18.70 -10.33
N LYS A 51 8.74 18.41 -11.32
CA LYS A 51 9.16 18.33 -12.73
C LYS A 51 8.35 19.31 -13.57
N LEU A 52 9.04 20.10 -14.40
CA LEU A 52 8.42 20.89 -15.45
C LEU A 52 8.51 20.11 -16.76
N ILE A 53 7.36 19.74 -17.31
CA ILE A 53 7.29 18.98 -18.57
C ILE A 53 6.73 19.89 -19.66
N GLY A 54 7.58 20.26 -20.62
CA GLY A 54 7.15 20.96 -21.84
C GLY A 54 6.68 19.95 -22.89
N CYS A 55 5.49 20.17 -23.43
CA CYS A 55 4.94 19.33 -24.51
C CYS A 55 4.17 20.21 -25.49
N VAL A 56 4.54 20.16 -26.76
CA VAL A 56 3.89 20.96 -27.81
C VAL A 56 2.72 20.19 -28.44
N LYS A 57 2.79 18.86 -28.44
CA LYS A 57 1.83 17.96 -29.11
C LYS A 57 1.62 16.68 -28.30
N ASN A 58 1.13 15.60 -28.94
CA ASN A 58 0.92 14.31 -28.30
C ASN A 58 2.15 13.86 -27.51
N ARG A 59 1.91 13.34 -26.32
CA ARG A 59 2.89 12.66 -25.48
C ARG A 59 2.28 11.44 -24.81
N ILE A 60 3.11 10.51 -24.37
CA ILE A 60 2.69 9.36 -23.57
C ILE A 60 2.38 9.87 -22.15
N SER A 61 1.11 9.77 -21.76
CA SER A 61 0.67 10.16 -20.40
C SER A 61 0.74 8.99 -19.42
N ASP A 62 0.44 7.79 -19.87
CA ASP A 62 0.46 6.58 -19.05
C ASP A 62 0.78 5.34 -19.87
N VAL A 63 1.42 4.35 -19.24
CA VAL A 63 1.64 3.01 -19.78
C VAL A 63 1.25 1.99 -18.72
N HIS A 64 0.36 1.09 -19.06
CA HIS A 64 -0.10 0.02 -18.21
C HIS A 64 0.07 -1.33 -18.91
N TYR A 65 0.42 -2.37 -18.16
CA TYR A 65 0.51 -3.72 -18.71
C TYR A 65 -0.39 -4.73 -17.97
N ARG A 66 -0.74 -5.80 -18.67
CA ARG A 66 -1.34 -7.02 -18.11
C ARG A 66 -0.55 -8.21 -18.62
N ALA A 67 0.10 -8.93 -17.72
CA ALA A 67 0.92 -10.09 -18.04
C ALA A 67 0.41 -11.32 -17.27
N TYR A 68 0.24 -12.41 -17.99
CA TYR A 68 -0.34 -13.65 -17.49
C TYR A 68 0.69 -14.78 -17.49
N ASN A 69 0.53 -15.75 -16.59
CA ASN A 69 1.42 -16.92 -16.51
C ASN A 69 1.50 -17.72 -17.80
N SER A 70 0.51 -17.59 -18.68
CA SER A 70 0.50 -18.19 -20.03
C SER A 70 1.48 -17.54 -21.03
N GLY A 71 2.20 -16.48 -20.63
CA GLY A 71 3.05 -15.69 -21.52
C GLY A 71 2.34 -14.60 -22.31
N LYS A 72 1.03 -14.47 -22.17
CA LYS A 72 0.28 -13.37 -22.80
C LYS A 72 0.60 -12.06 -22.07
N LEU A 73 0.91 -11.03 -22.86
CA LEU A 73 1.19 -9.67 -22.40
C LEU A 73 0.39 -8.68 -23.23
N SER A 74 -0.36 -7.80 -22.57
CA SER A 74 -0.99 -6.63 -23.20
C SER A 74 -0.36 -5.36 -22.62
N ILE A 75 0.05 -4.44 -23.48
CA ILE A 75 0.54 -3.11 -23.09
C ILE A 75 -0.45 -2.07 -23.57
N PHE A 76 -0.99 -1.29 -22.66
CA PHE A 76 -1.93 -0.19 -22.89
C PHE A 76 -1.18 1.12 -22.78
N VAL A 77 -1.43 2.03 -23.71
CA VAL A 77 -0.76 3.34 -23.77
C VAL A 77 -1.82 4.43 -23.88
N ASP A 78 -1.84 5.30 -22.90
CA ASP A 78 -2.65 6.51 -22.95
C ASP A 78 -1.80 7.69 -23.39
N LEU A 79 -2.33 8.49 -24.30
CA LEU A 79 -1.70 9.70 -24.83
C LEU A 79 -2.45 10.93 -24.36
N ASN A 80 -1.71 12.00 -24.02
CA ASN A 80 -2.26 13.34 -24.12
C ASN A 80 -2.39 13.68 -25.59
N TYR A 81 -3.59 13.47 -26.13
CA TYR A 81 -3.85 13.55 -27.54
C TYR A 81 -4.28 14.97 -27.91
N THR A 82 -3.50 15.65 -28.74
CA THR A 82 -3.81 16.99 -29.19
C THR A 82 -4.91 16.94 -30.24
N VAL A 83 -6.08 17.47 -29.92
CA VAL A 83 -7.21 17.58 -30.84
C VAL A 83 -7.43 19.05 -31.21
N ARG A 84 -7.80 19.30 -32.44
CA ARG A 84 -8.40 20.57 -32.84
C ARG A 84 -9.91 20.44 -32.70
N GLU A 85 -10.49 21.30 -31.90
CA GLU A 85 -11.93 21.38 -31.77
C GLU A 85 -12.47 22.32 -32.83
N HIS A 86 -13.35 21.83 -33.67
CA HIS A 86 -14.13 22.65 -34.58
C HIS A 86 -15.61 22.57 -34.16
N MET A 87 -16.20 23.72 -33.95
CA MET A 87 -17.66 23.83 -33.78
C MET A 87 -18.28 23.94 -35.16
N THR A 88 -19.15 23.00 -35.52
CA THR A 88 -20.11 23.16 -36.57
C THR A 88 -21.45 23.50 -35.96
N GLU A 89 -22.41 24.03 -36.76
CA GLU A 89 -23.71 24.48 -36.24
C GLU A 89 -24.45 23.42 -35.39
N ASP A 90 -24.14 22.12 -35.54
CA ASP A 90 -24.83 21.04 -34.87
C ASP A 90 -23.92 20.07 -34.06
N LYS A 91 -22.58 20.14 -34.15
CA LYS A 91 -21.70 19.17 -33.49
C LYS A 91 -20.29 19.74 -33.20
N GLN A 92 -19.76 19.39 -32.03
CA GLN A 92 -18.36 19.56 -31.72
C GLN A 92 -17.57 18.41 -32.42
N ILE A 93 -16.76 18.75 -33.43
CA ILE A 93 -15.91 17.78 -34.12
C ILE A 93 -14.53 17.86 -33.51
N ARG A 94 -14.06 16.73 -32.93
CA ARG A 94 -12.69 16.55 -32.48
C ARG A 94 -11.87 15.86 -33.57
N GLN A 95 -10.92 16.56 -34.16
CA GLN A 95 -10.00 15.98 -35.12
C GLN A 95 -8.57 15.95 -34.57
N CYS A 96 -7.85 14.86 -34.88
CA CYS A 96 -6.41 14.80 -34.60
C CYS A 96 -5.69 15.99 -35.27
N ASP A 97 -4.70 16.55 -34.57
CA ASP A 97 -3.80 17.52 -35.19
C ASP A 97 -3.13 16.86 -36.43
N PRO A 98 -3.19 17.48 -37.62
CA PRO A 98 -2.64 16.88 -38.85
C PRO A 98 -1.18 16.46 -38.73
N GLU A 99 -0.38 17.14 -37.94
CA GLU A 99 1.02 16.77 -37.71
C GLU A 99 1.17 15.51 -36.86
N CYS A 100 0.14 15.13 -36.10
CA CYS A 100 0.08 13.91 -35.28
C CYS A 100 -0.63 12.75 -35.99
N ALA A 101 -1.24 13.00 -37.16
CA ALA A 101 -2.06 11.99 -37.88
C ALA A 101 -1.28 10.73 -38.31
N ASN A 102 0.04 10.81 -38.38
CA ASN A 102 0.93 9.70 -38.72
C ASN A 102 1.86 9.29 -37.55
N ASP A 103 1.53 9.65 -36.33
CA ASP A 103 2.28 9.19 -35.18
C ASP A 103 2.21 7.66 -35.05
N ILE A 104 3.32 7.06 -34.66
CA ILE A 104 3.47 5.62 -34.49
C ILE A 104 3.86 5.36 -33.02
N LEU A 105 3.27 4.33 -32.41
CA LEU A 105 3.76 3.74 -31.19
C LEU A 105 4.65 2.56 -31.54
N ARG A 106 5.90 2.62 -31.11
CA ARG A 106 6.87 1.53 -31.18
C ARG A 106 7.04 0.91 -29.82
N TYR A 107 6.79 -0.37 -29.73
CA TYR A 107 6.96 -1.19 -28.55
C TYR A 107 8.20 -2.04 -28.69
N VAL A 108 9.04 -2.08 -27.69
CA VAL A 108 10.17 -3.01 -27.56
C VAL A 108 9.99 -3.76 -26.26
N VAL A 109 9.88 -5.08 -26.33
CA VAL A 109 9.60 -5.94 -25.16
C VAL A 109 10.69 -6.99 -25.05
N ALA A 110 11.34 -7.06 -23.89
CA ALA A 110 12.32 -8.09 -23.61
C ALA A 110 11.69 -9.49 -23.62
N THR A 111 12.35 -10.45 -24.23
CA THR A 111 11.92 -11.87 -24.25
C THR A 111 12.55 -12.69 -23.13
N ARG A 112 13.53 -12.13 -22.41
CA ARG A 112 14.20 -12.74 -21.27
C ARG A 112 14.26 -11.73 -20.12
N PRO A 113 14.13 -12.19 -18.88
CA PRO A 113 14.24 -11.31 -17.73
C PRO A 113 15.68 -10.84 -17.53
N ASP A 114 15.82 -9.74 -16.78
CA ASP A 114 17.09 -9.16 -16.31
C ASP A 114 18.12 -8.89 -17.43
N SER A 115 17.60 -8.74 -18.66
CA SER A 115 18.41 -8.41 -19.84
C SER A 115 18.08 -7.01 -20.32
N PRO A 116 19.08 -6.11 -20.47
CA PRO A 116 18.83 -4.78 -21.01
C PRO A 116 18.14 -4.85 -22.38
N ILE A 117 17.13 -4.03 -22.58
CA ILE A 117 16.44 -3.96 -23.86
C ILE A 117 17.38 -3.42 -24.95
N SER A 118 17.58 -4.23 -25.99
CA SER A 118 18.16 -3.80 -27.26
C SER A 118 17.27 -4.27 -28.41
N GLU A 119 17.33 -3.61 -29.56
CA GLU A 119 16.57 -4.05 -30.74
C GLU A 119 16.96 -5.47 -31.21
N GLY A 120 18.11 -6.00 -30.75
CA GLY A 120 18.59 -7.35 -31.10
C GLY A 120 18.13 -8.46 -30.16
N ASN A 121 17.57 -8.14 -28.97
CA ASN A 121 17.18 -9.14 -27.95
C ASN A 121 15.73 -9.03 -27.49
N GLY A 122 14.89 -8.23 -28.16
CA GLY A 122 13.49 -8.01 -27.84
C GLY A 122 12.57 -8.17 -29.05
N VAL A 123 11.28 -8.33 -28.78
CA VAL A 123 10.23 -8.22 -29.80
C VAL A 123 9.96 -6.76 -30.06
N VAL A 124 10.05 -6.33 -31.30
CA VAL A 124 9.70 -4.97 -31.76
C VAL A 124 8.38 -5.01 -32.50
N PHE A 125 7.47 -4.14 -32.13
CA PHE A 125 6.16 -4.02 -32.79
C PHE A 125 5.81 -2.53 -32.95
N GLU A 126 5.26 -2.17 -34.09
CA GLU A 126 4.81 -0.81 -34.38
C GLU A 126 3.33 -0.79 -34.74
N THR A 127 2.63 0.23 -34.27
CA THR A 127 1.23 0.47 -34.59
C THR A 127 0.97 1.97 -34.78
N LYS A 128 0.04 2.32 -35.68
CA LYS A 128 -0.41 3.71 -35.78
C LYS A 128 -1.14 4.12 -34.52
N VAL A 129 -0.96 5.37 -34.11
CA VAL A 129 -1.79 5.99 -33.08
C VAL A 129 -3.22 6.09 -33.59
N THR A 130 -4.18 5.55 -32.83
CA THR A 130 -5.60 5.55 -33.16
C THR A 130 -6.44 6.56 -32.39
N GLY A 131 -5.86 7.16 -31.34
CA GLY A 131 -6.51 8.11 -30.47
C GLY A 131 -5.81 8.22 -29.12
N GLU A 132 -6.55 8.65 -28.10
CA GLU A 132 -6.02 8.77 -26.75
C GLU A 132 -5.59 7.44 -26.16
N LYS A 133 -6.31 6.36 -26.47
CA LYS A 133 -6.07 5.00 -25.92
C LYS A 133 -5.60 4.06 -27.01
N ASN A 134 -4.48 3.44 -26.77
CA ASN A 134 -3.84 2.51 -27.68
C ASN A 134 -3.41 1.25 -26.92
N PHE A 135 -3.25 0.12 -27.61
CA PHE A 135 -2.74 -1.10 -26.99
C PHE A 135 -2.03 -2.00 -28.00
N ALA A 136 -1.18 -2.88 -27.47
CA ALA A 136 -0.54 -3.94 -28.24
C ALA A 136 -0.52 -5.24 -27.43
N ASN A 137 -0.63 -6.38 -28.14
CA ASN A 137 -0.58 -7.71 -27.54
C ASN A 137 0.65 -8.46 -27.99
N PHE A 138 1.25 -9.19 -27.06
CA PHE A 138 2.45 -10.00 -27.26
C PHE A 138 2.24 -11.39 -26.70
N THR A 139 3.03 -12.33 -27.15
CA THR A 139 3.17 -13.65 -26.54
C THR A 139 4.65 -13.94 -26.37
N ILE A 140 5.06 -14.26 -25.16
CA ILE A 140 6.41 -14.72 -24.83
C ILE A 140 6.30 -16.19 -24.47
N ASP A 141 6.96 -17.03 -25.25
CA ASP A 141 6.90 -18.48 -25.03
C ASP A 141 7.70 -18.88 -23.79
N ASN A 142 7.09 -19.70 -22.93
CA ASN A 142 7.67 -20.23 -21.71
C ASN A 142 8.29 -19.14 -20.81
N PRO A 143 7.52 -18.12 -20.37
CA PRO A 143 8.05 -17.06 -19.55
C PRO A 143 8.50 -17.57 -18.19
N GLU A 144 9.58 -16.99 -17.65
CA GLU A 144 9.91 -17.17 -16.23
C GLU A 144 8.90 -16.39 -15.40
N LEU A 145 8.29 -17.07 -14.41
CA LEU A 145 7.24 -16.49 -13.58
C LEU A 145 7.84 -15.84 -12.34
N TRP A 146 7.27 -14.69 -11.96
CA TRP A 146 7.60 -14.02 -10.72
C TRP A 146 6.92 -14.72 -9.53
N TRP A 147 7.68 -14.89 -8.44
CA TRP A 147 7.23 -15.55 -7.23
C TRP A 147 7.55 -14.72 -5.98
N PRO A 148 6.74 -14.84 -4.90
CA PRO A 148 7.08 -14.29 -3.61
C PRO A 148 8.36 -14.91 -3.04
N ASN A 149 9.00 -14.17 -2.14
CA ASN A 149 10.17 -14.67 -1.40
C ASN A 149 9.88 -16.02 -0.74
N GLY A 150 10.76 -16.98 -0.94
CA GLY A 150 10.64 -18.37 -0.47
C GLY A 150 9.80 -19.30 -1.39
N TYR A 151 9.23 -18.80 -2.50
CA TYR A 151 8.45 -19.61 -3.46
C TYR A 151 9.12 -19.75 -4.82
N GLY A 152 10.08 -18.91 -5.15
CA GLY A 152 10.80 -18.96 -6.42
C GLY A 152 11.60 -17.67 -6.67
N LYS A 153 11.96 -17.47 -7.94
CA LYS A 153 12.71 -16.30 -8.39
C LYS A 153 11.77 -15.10 -8.66
N GLN A 154 12.37 -13.93 -8.82
CA GLN A 154 11.70 -12.66 -9.14
C GLN A 154 12.14 -12.11 -10.49
N PRO A 155 11.92 -12.83 -11.61
CA PRO A 155 12.31 -12.36 -12.93
C PRO A 155 11.52 -11.11 -13.31
N LEU A 156 12.24 -10.07 -13.76
CA LEU A 156 11.67 -8.82 -14.23
C LEU A 156 12.07 -8.62 -15.70
N TYR A 157 11.08 -8.34 -16.53
CA TYR A 157 11.24 -8.09 -17.96
C TYR A 157 11.16 -6.60 -18.23
N ASP A 158 12.02 -6.09 -19.09
CA ASP A 158 11.95 -4.70 -19.49
C ASP A 158 10.98 -4.49 -20.67
N TYR A 159 10.35 -3.34 -20.69
CA TYR A 159 9.66 -2.82 -21.87
C TYR A 159 10.03 -1.37 -22.13
N LYS A 160 9.88 -0.98 -23.41
CA LYS A 160 10.03 0.39 -23.88
C LYS A 160 8.88 0.70 -24.82
N VAL A 161 8.23 1.84 -24.62
CA VAL A 161 7.22 2.39 -25.52
C VAL A 161 7.70 3.74 -26.02
N GLN A 162 7.77 3.90 -27.32
CA GLN A 162 8.22 5.14 -27.97
C GLN A 162 7.10 5.72 -28.84
N LEU A 163 6.89 7.01 -28.73
CA LEU A 163 6.06 7.77 -29.65
C LEU A 163 6.96 8.31 -30.77
N VAL A 164 6.70 7.90 -32.00
CA VAL A 164 7.54 8.23 -33.17
C VAL A 164 6.74 9.12 -34.12
N ARG A 165 7.30 10.28 -34.47
CA ARG A 165 6.75 11.25 -35.41
C ARG A 165 7.75 11.56 -36.51
N GLY A 166 7.38 11.37 -37.76
CA GLY A 166 8.28 11.61 -38.89
C GLY A 166 9.61 10.86 -38.80
N GLY A 167 9.58 9.64 -38.29
CA GLY A 167 10.77 8.78 -38.07
C GLY A 167 11.63 9.15 -36.86
N LYS A 168 11.25 10.14 -36.04
CA LYS A 168 11.97 10.56 -34.84
C LYS A 168 11.19 10.20 -33.58
N VAL A 169 11.88 9.70 -32.57
CA VAL A 169 11.30 9.50 -31.23
C VAL A 169 11.06 10.86 -30.60
N VAL A 170 9.80 11.15 -30.26
CA VAL A 170 9.38 12.42 -29.64
C VAL A 170 9.02 12.27 -28.17
N ASP A 171 8.69 11.07 -27.71
CA ASP A 171 8.51 10.73 -26.31
C ASP A 171 8.77 9.24 -26.07
N GLU A 172 9.18 8.89 -24.88
CA GLU A 172 9.53 7.51 -24.52
C GLU A 172 9.14 7.20 -23.06
N ARG A 173 8.67 5.98 -22.83
CA ARG A 173 8.50 5.40 -21.51
C ARG A 173 9.19 4.05 -21.47
N VAL A 174 9.95 3.85 -20.39
CA VAL A 174 10.57 2.57 -20.05
C VAL A 174 10.00 2.07 -18.75
N GLY A 175 9.92 0.77 -18.59
CA GLY A 175 9.45 0.16 -17.36
C GLY A 175 9.77 -1.31 -17.31
N ARG A 176 9.38 -1.94 -16.20
CA ARG A 176 9.53 -3.37 -15.99
C ARG A 176 8.18 -4.01 -15.76
N PHE A 177 8.06 -5.27 -16.10
CA PHE A 177 6.90 -6.10 -15.86
C PHE A 177 7.32 -7.51 -15.44
N ALA A 178 6.37 -8.27 -14.93
CA ALA A 178 6.58 -9.68 -14.64
C ALA A 178 5.34 -10.49 -15.01
N PHE A 179 5.57 -11.74 -15.42
CA PHE A 179 4.49 -12.70 -15.62
C PHE A 179 4.09 -13.31 -14.29
N ARG A 180 2.88 -13.03 -13.85
CA ARG A 180 2.27 -13.62 -12.65
C ARG A 180 0.76 -13.42 -12.66
N GLU A 181 0.05 -14.29 -11.98
CA GLU A 181 -1.38 -14.17 -11.69
C GLU A 181 -1.62 -14.18 -10.19
N ILE A 182 -2.56 -13.36 -9.73
CA ILE A 182 -2.91 -13.23 -8.32
C ILE A 182 -4.40 -13.50 -8.15
N ALA A 183 -4.75 -14.30 -7.14
CA ALA A 183 -6.12 -14.52 -6.70
C ALA A 183 -6.20 -14.55 -5.18
N LEU A 184 -7.37 -14.22 -4.65
CA LEU A 184 -7.75 -14.48 -3.26
C LEU A 184 -8.61 -15.75 -3.26
N CYS A 185 -8.13 -16.78 -2.56
CA CYS A 185 -8.85 -18.04 -2.39
C CYS A 185 -9.76 -17.94 -1.16
N GLN A 186 -11.06 -18.08 -1.40
CA GLN A 186 -12.12 -18.08 -0.39
C GLN A 186 -13.06 -19.29 -0.61
N GLU A 187 -12.46 -20.47 -0.72
CA GLU A 187 -13.17 -21.75 -0.85
C GLU A 187 -13.50 -22.33 0.53
N PRO A 188 -14.51 -23.21 0.64
CA PRO A 188 -14.75 -23.96 1.85
C PRO A 188 -13.50 -24.73 2.32
N PHE A 189 -13.13 -24.56 3.59
CA PHE A 189 -12.07 -25.33 4.25
C PHE A 189 -12.65 -26.54 4.96
N ASP A 190 -13.72 -26.31 5.71
CA ASP A 190 -14.53 -27.34 6.36
C ASP A 190 -16.02 -26.94 6.38
N ARG A 191 -16.83 -27.53 7.26
CA ARG A 191 -18.28 -27.24 7.36
C ARG A 191 -18.59 -25.84 7.90
N THR A 192 -17.63 -25.19 8.57
CA THR A 192 -17.82 -23.94 9.32
C THR A 192 -16.85 -22.85 8.90
N HIS A 193 -15.76 -23.19 8.20
CA HIS A 193 -14.73 -22.24 7.84
C HIS A 193 -14.48 -22.17 6.33
N MET A 194 -14.17 -20.97 5.87
CA MET A 194 -13.70 -20.70 4.51
C MET A 194 -12.19 -20.45 4.54
N LYS A 195 -11.48 -20.89 3.52
CA LYS A 195 -10.08 -20.44 3.31
C LYS A 195 -10.03 -18.93 3.15
N TYR A 196 -8.96 -18.36 3.60
CA TYR A 196 -8.59 -16.98 3.29
C TYR A 196 -7.09 -16.94 3.00
N CYS A 197 -6.72 -17.13 1.75
CA CYS A 197 -5.32 -17.15 1.36
C CYS A 197 -5.10 -16.54 -0.03
N LEU A 198 -3.95 -15.92 -0.21
CA LEU A 198 -3.52 -15.45 -1.51
C LEU A 198 -2.95 -16.60 -2.33
N GLN A 199 -3.29 -16.61 -3.60
CA GLN A 199 -2.69 -17.48 -4.60
C GLN A 199 -1.82 -16.67 -5.54
N VAL A 200 -0.61 -17.15 -5.80
CA VAL A 200 0.28 -16.63 -6.83
C VAL A 200 0.53 -17.74 -7.83
N ASN A 201 0.22 -17.50 -9.10
CA ASN A 201 0.35 -18.48 -10.18
C ASN A 201 -0.37 -19.82 -9.89
N GLY A 202 -1.52 -19.74 -9.23
CA GLY A 202 -2.32 -20.91 -8.84
C GLY A 202 -1.85 -21.65 -7.58
N VAL A 203 -0.76 -21.20 -6.93
CA VAL A 203 -0.22 -21.79 -5.71
C VAL A 203 -0.64 -20.99 -4.49
N ASN A 204 -1.18 -21.66 -3.47
CA ASN A 204 -1.50 -21.03 -2.19
C ASN A 204 -0.23 -20.57 -1.49
N VAL A 205 -0.20 -19.32 -1.09
CA VAL A 205 0.94 -18.72 -0.39
C VAL A 205 0.61 -18.58 1.10
N PHE A 206 1.43 -19.20 1.95
CA PHE A 206 1.40 -18.91 3.38
C PHE A 206 2.08 -17.55 3.61
N VAL A 207 1.31 -16.56 3.98
CA VAL A 207 1.79 -15.19 4.18
C VAL A 207 2.55 -15.09 5.50
N LYS A 208 3.78 -14.58 5.42
CA LYS A 208 4.66 -14.23 6.54
C LYS A 208 5.10 -12.80 6.36
N GLY A 209 4.82 -11.95 7.33
CA GLY A 209 5.13 -10.55 7.15
C GLY A 209 4.85 -9.68 8.35
N SER A 210 4.78 -8.40 8.10
CA SER A 210 4.52 -7.38 9.11
C SER A 210 3.71 -6.24 8.52
N ASN A 211 3.10 -5.46 9.41
CA ASN A 211 2.53 -4.18 9.04
C ASN A 211 3.66 -3.18 8.76
N TRP A 212 3.49 -2.41 7.70
CA TRP A 212 4.37 -1.33 7.33
C TRP A 212 3.72 0.01 7.66
N VAL A 213 4.33 0.75 8.56
CA VAL A 213 4.04 2.16 8.86
C VAL A 213 5.16 3.02 8.28
N PRO A 214 5.00 4.35 8.15
CA PRO A 214 6.06 5.21 7.64
C PRO A 214 7.40 4.98 8.34
N ALA A 215 8.46 4.80 7.55
CA ALA A 215 9.79 4.48 8.07
C ALA A 215 10.44 5.62 8.86
N GLU A 216 9.89 6.83 8.79
CA GLU A 216 10.32 8.05 9.51
C GLU A 216 9.10 8.92 9.81
N CYS A 217 9.15 9.65 10.94
CA CYS A 217 8.17 10.71 11.23
C CYS A 217 8.28 11.86 10.20
N PHE A 218 9.48 12.15 9.70
CA PHE A 218 9.71 13.13 8.63
C PHE A 218 9.76 12.45 7.28
N ILE A 219 8.60 12.17 6.69
CA ILE A 219 8.44 11.40 5.44
C ILE A 219 9.28 11.92 4.27
N GLY A 220 9.44 13.23 4.13
CA GLY A 220 10.29 13.83 3.10
C GLY A 220 11.76 13.41 3.21
N GLY A 221 12.22 13.07 4.41
CA GLY A 221 13.59 12.67 4.71
C GLY A 221 13.90 11.20 4.46
N ILE A 222 12.92 10.37 4.12
CA ILE A 222 13.15 8.94 3.90
C ILE A 222 14.05 8.73 2.68
N LYS A 223 15.23 8.16 2.93
CA LYS A 223 16.24 7.87 1.91
C LYS A 223 16.07 6.46 1.36
N THR A 224 16.51 6.26 0.12
CA THR A 224 16.49 4.96 -0.57
C THR A 224 17.19 3.86 0.22
N GLU A 225 18.33 4.18 0.84
CA GLU A 225 19.13 3.23 1.63
C GLU A 225 18.34 2.69 2.84
N LYS A 226 17.43 3.49 3.41
CA LYS A 226 16.57 3.02 4.51
C LYS A 226 15.55 2.00 4.02
N TYR A 227 14.91 2.24 2.87
CA TYR A 227 14.02 1.25 2.26
C TYR A 227 14.77 -0.05 1.92
N LEU A 228 15.93 0.07 1.26
CA LEU A 228 16.77 -1.08 0.91
C LEU A 228 17.08 -1.92 2.15
N ARG A 229 17.54 -1.28 3.23
CA ARG A 229 17.89 -1.98 4.47
C ARG A 229 16.68 -2.69 5.08
N LEU A 230 15.57 -1.98 5.28
CA LEU A 230 14.39 -2.53 5.95
C LEU A 230 13.74 -3.67 5.16
N ILE A 231 13.65 -3.54 3.83
CA ILE A 231 13.07 -4.60 2.99
C ILE A 231 14.02 -5.79 2.86
N ASP A 232 15.35 -5.55 2.82
CA ASP A 232 16.33 -6.63 2.84
C ASP A 232 16.32 -7.40 4.16
N GLU A 233 16.23 -6.71 5.29
CA GLU A 233 16.04 -7.32 6.61
C GLU A 233 14.76 -8.16 6.67
N ALA A 234 13.63 -7.66 6.13
CA ALA A 234 12.38 -8.39 6.05
C ALA A 234 12.53 -9.66 5.19
N ALA A 235 13.15 -9.56 4.01
CA ALA A 235 13.38 -10.69 3.14
C ALA A 235 14.28 -11.76 3.80
N ARG A 236 15.35 -11.35 4.49
CA ARG A 236 16.25 -12.23 5.25
C ARG A 236 15.55 -12.88 6.45
N ALA A 237 14.59 -12.21 7.04
CA ALA A 237 13.70 -12.77 8.08
C ALA A 237 12.61 -13.72 7.52
N ASN A 238 12.71 -14.09 6.23
CA ASN A 238 11.74 -14.92 5.52
C ASN A 238 10.34 -14.30 5.40
N PHE A 239 10.21 -13.00 5.47
CA PHE A 239 8.97 -12.33 5.11
C PHE A 239 8.76 -12.45 3.59
N ASN A 240 7.49 -12.57 3.22
CA ASN A 240 7.06 -12.54 1.82
C ASN A 240 5.97 -11.49 1.57
N MET A 241 5.55 -10.75 2.59
CA MET A 241 4.56 -9.67 2.47
C MET A 241 4.84 -8.53 3.45
N LEU A 242 4.54 -7.30 2.99
CA LEU A 242 4.38 -6.11 3.82
C LEU A 242 2.98 -5.53 3.58
N ARG A 243 2.25 -5.28 4.68
CA ARG A 243 0.93 -4.64 4.66
C ARG A 243 1.13 -3.13 4.88
N VAL A 244 1.03 -2.34 3.81
CA VAL A 244 1.14 -0.88 3.86
C VAL A 244 -0.14 -0.30 4.45
N TRP A 245 -0.08 -0.02 5.74
CA TRP A 245 -1.23 0.31 6.58
C TRP A 245 -1.92 1.63 6.19
N GLY A 246 -3.26 1.68 6.33
CA GLY A 246 -4.12 2.77 5.84
C GLY A 246 -4.01 4.12 6.55
N GLY A 247 -3.36 4.19 7.70
CA GLY A 247 -3.06 5.46 8.38
C GLY A 247 -1.71 6.07 8.01
N GLY A 248 -0.94 5.40 7.15
CA GLY A 248 0.38 5.81 6.69
C GLY A 248 0.35 6.65 5.41
N LEU A 249 1.17 6.29 4.47
CA LEU A 249 1.30 6.98 3.18
C LEU A 249 1.48 5.96 2.03
N TYR A 250 1.20 6.39 0.82
CA TYR A 250 1.67 5.69 -0.37
C TYR A 250 3.18 5.92 -0.48
N GLU A 251 3.97 4.86 -0.39
CA GLU A 251 5.43 4.95 -0.38
C GLU A 251 5.99 5.46 -1.71
N LYS A 252 7.28 5.81 -1.73
CA LYS A 252 7.98 6.21 -2.95
C LYS A 252 8.12 5.01 -3.91
N ASP A 253 8.21 5.26 -5.21
CA ASP A 253 8.31 4.20 -6.23
C ASP A 253 9.46 3.22 -5.92
N VAL A 254 10.58 3.71 -5.42
CA VAL A 254 11.74 2.88 -5.02
C VAL A 254 11.39 1.82 -3.97
N PHE A 255 10.42 2.05 -3.08
CA PHE A 255 9.95 1.03 -2.14
C PHE A 255 9.36 -0.17 -2.89
N TYR A 256 8.50 0.09 -3.85
CA TYR A 256 7.85 -0.96 -4.65
C TYR A 256 8.86 -1.65 -5.58
N ASP A 257 9.79 -0.90 -6.19
CA ASP A 257 10.86 -1.47 -7.02
C ASP A 257 11.72 -2.47 -6.25
N ILE A 258 12.02 -2.17 -4.98
CA ILE A 258 12.77 -3.08 -4.12
C ILE A 258 11.91 -4.30 -3.79
N CYS A 259 10.63 -4.12 -3.45
CA CYS A 259 9.70 -5.21 -3.20
C CYS A 259 9.57 -6.12 -4.42
N ASP A 260 9.48 -5.57 -5.64
CA ASP A 260 9.44 -6.31 -6.90
C ASP A 260 10.66 -7.23 -7.05
N SER A 261 11.86 -6.72 -6.76
CA SER A 261 13.12 -7.45 -6.92
C SER A 261 13.40 -8.45 -5.80
N LYS A 262 12.81 -8.27 -4.61
CA LYS A 262 13.01 -9.13 -3.44
C LYS A 262 11.88 -10.14 -3.23
N GLY A 263 10.82 -10.09 -4.02
CA GLY A 263 9.66 -10.97 -3.85
C GLY A 263 8.81 -10.65 -2.62
N ILE A 264 8.85 -9.43 -2.15
CA ILE A 264 8.03 -8.99 -1.02
C ILE A 264 6.69 -8.52 -1.58
N MET A 265 5.66 -9.31 -1.41
CA MET A 265 4.30 -8.91 -1.77
C MET A 265 3.87 -7.66 -1.00
N VAL A 266 3.11 -6.80 -1.64
CA VAL A 266 2.57 -5.58 -1.02
C VAL A 266 1.05 -5.67 -0.96
N TRP A 267 0.51 -5.52 0.24
CA TRP A 267 -0.90 -5.27 0.49
C TRP A 267 -1.08 -3.77 0.69
N GLN A 268 -1.61 -3.09 -0.32
CA GLN A 268 -1.68 -1.63 -0.37
C GLN A 268 -3.04 -1.11 0.07
N TYR A 269 -3.04 -0.21 1.03
CA TYR A 269 -4.22 0.52 1.48
C TYR A 269 -4.40 1.83 0.72
N LEU A 270 -5.65 2.27 0.64
CA LEU A 270 -6.04 3.59 0.10
C LEU A 270 -6.21 4.59 1.26
N MET A 271 -5.17 4.82 2.00
CA MET A 271 -4.89 5.79 3.08
C MET A 271 -6.10 6.34 3.85
N PHE A 272 -6.95 5.45 4.39
CA PHE A 272 -8.01 5.74 5.34
C PHE A 272 -7.91 4.78 6.53
N ALA A 273 -8.15 5.27 7.76
CA ALA A 273 -8.04 4.45 8.96
C ALA A 273 -8.96 4.90 10.09
N CYS A 274 -9.66 3.94 10.70
CA CYS A 274 -10.33 4.03 12.01
C CYS A 274 -11.23 5.27 12.15
N SER A 275 -12.03 5.60 11.15
CA SER A 275 -12.85 6.81 11.16
C SER A 275 -13.94 6.78 10.09
N ASP A 276 -14.95 7.63 10.24
CA ASP A 276 -15.83 7.98 9.12
C ASP A 276 -15.03 8.53 7.92
N ILE A 277 -15.63 8.49 6.74
CA ILE A 277 -15.19 9.23 5.56
C ILE A 277 -16.27 10.27 5.25
N PRO A 278 -15.91 11.54 4.99
CA PRO A 278 -16.86 12.58 4.57
C PRO A 278 -17.40 12.31 3.15
N GLU A 279 -18.18 11.23 3.00
CA GLU A 279 -18.77 10.84 1.70
C GLU A 279 -19.98 11.67 1.30
N ASP A 280 -20.49 12.48 2.22
CA ASP A 280 -21.53 13.49 2.03
C ASP A 280 -20.97 14.87 1.60
N ASP A 281 -19.65 15.03 1.49
CA ASP A 281 -18.98 16.21 0.92
C ASP A 281 -18.47 15.90 -0.51
N PRO A 282 -19.13 16.41 -1.57
CA PRO A 282 -18.75 16.12 -2.95
C PRO A 282 -17.33 16.57 -3.33
N GLU A 283 -16.83 17.69 -2.79
CA GLU A 283 -15.47 18.19 -3.07
C GLU A 283 -14.42 17.27 -2.44
N PHE A 284 -14.69 16.79 -1.23
CA PHE A 284 -13.83 15.81 -0.57
C PHE A 284 -13.83 14.49 -1.35
N VAL A 285 -14.98 13.99 -1.75
CA VAL A 285 -15.13 12.76 -2.53
C VAL A 285 -14.34 12.85 -3.86
N GLU A 286 -14.53 13.96 -4.59
CA GLU A 286 -13.81 14.19 -5.85
C GLU A 286 -12.29 14.24 -5.66
N THR A 287 -11.83 14.92 -4.62
CA THR A 287 -10.40 15.03 -4.27
C THR A 287 -9.82 13.66 -3.94
N CYS A 288 -10.50 12.88 -3.11
CA CYS A 288 -10.08 11.53 -2.75
C CYS A 288 -10.10 10.58 -3.95
N GLN A 289 -11.11 10.68 -4.82
CA GLN A 289 -11.18 9.85 -6.02
C GLN A 289 -10.02 10.15 -6.99
N LYS A 290 -9.69 11.42 -7.19
CA LYS A 290 -8.51 11.82 -7.99
C LYS A 290 -7.21 11.26 -7.39
N GLU A 291 -7.05 11.31 -6.08
CA GLU A 291 -5.92 10.71 -5.37
C GLU A 291 -5.86 9.20 -5.63
N VAL A 292 -6.97 8.49 -5.45
CA VAL A 292 -7.03 7.03 -5.65
C VAL A 292 -6.73 6.66 -7.10
N VAL A 293 -7.30 7.36 -8.08
CA VAL A 293 -6.97 7.16 -9.51
C VAL A 293 -5.48 7.32 -9.77
N PHE A 294 -4.90 8.41 -9.27
CA PHE A 294 -3.47 8.68 -9.45
C PHE A 294 -2.61 7.57 -8.84
N GLN A 295 -2.90 7.13 -7.62
CA GLN A 295 -2.12 6.12 -6.93
C GLN A 295 -2.29 4.73 -7.53
N VAL A 296 -3.50 4.37 -7.94
CA VAL A 296 -3.74 3.09 -8.63
C VAL A 296 -2.98 3.05 -9.96
N CYS A 297 -3.05 4.10 -10.76
CA CYS A 297 -2.30 4.19 -12.02
C CYS A 297 -0.79 4.13 -11.80
N ARG A 298 -0.27 4.81 -10.76
CA ARG A 298 1.15 4.81 -10.43
C ARG A 298 1.64 3.41 -10.00
N LEU A 299 0.84 2.68 -9.20
CA LEU A 299 1.30 1.46 -8.53
C LEU A 299 0.92 0.17 -9.23
N ARG A 300 -0.08 0.17 -10.11
CA ARG A 300 -0.61 -1.05 -10.74
C ARG A 300 0.40 -1.85 -11.59
N ASN A 301 1.52 -1.22 -11.98
CA ASN A 301 2.57 -1.87 -12.75
C ASN A 301 3.60 -2.62 -11.89
N HIS A 302 3.52 -2.56 -10.55
CA HIS A 302 4.42 -3.30 -9.68
C HIS A 302 3.95 -4.75 -9.50
N PRO A 303 4.74 -5.76 -9.90
CA PRO A 303 4.37 -7.17 -9.69
C PRO A 303 4.25 -7.55 -8.22
N SER A 304 4.99 -6.92 -7.32
CA SER A 304 4.90 -7.13 -5.88
C SER A 304 3.57 -6.70 -5.27
N LEU A 305 2.89 -5.72 -5.86
CA LEU A 305 1.57 -5.30 -5.39
C LEU A 305 0.55 -6.39 -5.73
N VAL A 306 -0.04 -7.00 -4.71
CA VAL A 306 -0.91 -8.17 -4.86
C VAL A 306 -2.33 -7.96 -4.35
N TYR A 307 -2.58 -6.97 -3.49
CA TYR A 307 -3.87 -6.77 -2.86
C TYR A 307 -4.14 -5.29 -2.57
N TRP A 308 -5.32 -4.82 -2.94
CA TRP A 308 -5.81 -3.48 -2.62
C TRP A 308 -6.77 -3.52 -1.45
N CYS A 309 -6.74 -2.48 -0.61
CA CYS A 309 -7.65 -2.35 0.53
C CYS A 309 -8.18 -0.92 0.65
N GLY A 310 -9.49 -0.78 0.83
CA GLY A 310 -10.17 0.53 0.94
C GLY A 310 -9.78 1.31 2.20
N GLY A 311 -9.45 0.63 3.29
CA GLY A 311 -9.00 1.31 4.50
C GLY A 311 -8.84 0.37 5.70
N ASN A 312 -8.29 0.89 6.79
CA ASN A 312 -8.12 0.17 8.03
C ASN A 312 -9.30 0.43 8.96
N GLU A 313 -9.98 -0.65 9.42
CA GLU A 313 -11.04 -0.59 10.43
C GLU A 313 -12.11 0.48 10.11
N LYS A 314 -12.61 0.46 8.87
CA LYS A 314 -13.40 1.55 8.30
C LYS A 314 -14.91 1.44 8.47
N THR A 315 -15.41 0.28 8.85
CA THR A 315 -16.86 0.06 8.88
C THR A 315 -17.39 -0.13 10.30
N GLY A 316 -18.70 0.09 10.46
CA GLY A 316 -19.40 -0.14 11.70
C GLY A 316 -19.35 -1.60 12.19
N SER A 317 -18.99 -2.54 11.32
CA SER A 317 -18.76 -3.93 11.71
C SER A 317 -17.57 -4.13 12.64
N TYR A 318 -16.59 -3.23 12.61
CA TYR A 318 -15.46 -3.21 13.54
C TYR A 318 -15.62 -2.13 14.62
N TRP A 319 -15.86 -0.88 14.20
CA TRP A 319 -16.14 0.24 15.09
C TRP A 319 -17.60 0.65 14.94
N HIS A 320 -18.49 0.19 15.82
CA HIS A 320 -19.93 0.47 15.77
C HIS A 320 -20.30 1.98 15.76
N LYS A 321 -19.36 2.86 16.04
CA LYS A 321 -19.52 4.32 15.95
C LYS A 321 -19.27 4.87 14.54
N ILE A 322 -18.60 4.11 13.67
CA ILE A 322 -18.39 4.50 12.27
C ILE A 322 -19.69 4.28 11.51
N THR A 323 -20.22 5.33 10.91
CA THR A 323 -21.52 5.32 10.22
C THR A 323 -21.47 5.86 8.80
N LYS A 324 -20.31 6.41 8.38
CA LYS A 324 -20.12 7.02 7.06
C LYS A 324 -18.87 6.48 6.37
N GLY A 325 -18.94 6.33 5.06
CA GLY A 325 -17.83 5.92 4.21
C GLY A 325 -18.00 4.56 3.55
N ASP A 326 -19.08 3.84 3.82
CA ASP A 326 -19.35 2.54 3.21
C ASP A 326 -19.57 2.67 1.70
N TYR A 327 -20.36 3.66 1.26
CA TYR A 327 -20.57 3.93 -0.16
C TYR A 327 -19.24 4.29 -0.85
N PHE A 328 -18.41 5.08 -0.20
CA PHE A 328 -17.12 5.49 -0.74
C PHE A 328 -16.19 4.28 -0.94
N VAL A 329 -16.04 3.40 0.06
CA VAL A 329 -15.16 2.23 -0.07
C VAL A 329 -15.69 1.15 -0.98
N ASP A 330 -17.01 0.89 -0.96
CA ASP A 330 -17.61 -0.21 -1.72
C ASP A 330 -17.91 0.13 -3.18
N VAL A 331 -18.25 1.37 -3.46
CA VAL A 331 -18.66 1.78 -4.80
C VAL A 331 -17.56 2.59 -5.47
N ILE A 332 -17.14 3.70 -4.86
CA ILE A 332 -16.20 4.62 -5.52
C ILE A 332 -14.81 4.03 -5.59
N MET A 333 -14.22 3.59 -4.48
CA MET A 333 -12.87 3.05 -4.46
C MET A 333 -12.78 1.71 -5.19
N ARG A 334 -13.72 0.80 -4.91
CA ARG A 334 -13.78 -0.50 -5.61
C ARG A 334 -13.91 -0.31 -7.11
N GLY A 335 -14.83 0.56 -7.54
CA GLY A 335 -15.02 0.88 -8.95
C GLY A 335 -13.77 1.47 -9.59
N THR A 336 -13.08 2.37 -8.88
CA THR A 336 -11.83 2.97 -9.33
C THR A 336 -10.73 1.92 -9.50
N VAL A 337 -10.50 1.08 -8.49
CA VAL A 337 -9.49 0.00 -8.57
C VAL A 337 -9.81 -0.95 -9.71
N ASN A 338 -11.05 -1.40 -9.84
CA ASN A 338 -11.46 -2.32 -10.91
C ASN A 338 -11.29 -1.73 -12.31
N ASN A 339 -11.57 -0.44 -12.47
CA ASN A 339 -11.47 0.23 -13.78
C ASN A 339 -10.01 0.49 -14.19
N TYR A 340 -9.16 0.88 -13.25
CA TYR A 340 -7.79 1.30 -13.57
C TYR A 340 -6.74 0.20 -13.41
N ASP A 341 -6.98 -0.80 -12.57
CA ASP A 341 -6.13 -2.00 -12.43
C ASP A 341 -6.87 -3.26 -12.92
N GLY A 342 -7.86 -3.75 -12.16
CA GLY A 342 -8.72 -4.90 -12.49
C GLY A 342 -7.98 -6.25 -12.49
N THR A 343 -6.72 -6.32 -12.04
CA THR A 343 -5.91 -7.55 -12.04
C THR A 343 -5.64 -8.10 -10.65
N ARG A 344 -6.05 -7.39 -9.61
CA ARG A 344 -5.81 -7.72 -8.20
C ARG A 344 -7.11 -7.72 -7.41
N PRO A 345 -7.23 -8.57 -6.38
CA PRO A 345 -8.36 -8.51 -5.45
C PRO A 345 -8.39 -7.18 -4.71
N TYR A 346 -9.58 -6.80 -4.27
CA TYR A 346 -9.86 -5.62 -3.48
C TYR A 346 -10.71 -5.98 -2.27
N ALA A 347 -10.25 -5.63 -1.06
CA ALA A 347 -11.05 -5.63 0.16
C ALA A 347 -11.57 -4.22 0.46
N ARG A 348 -12.82 -4.12 0.95
CA ARG A 348 -13.39 -2.82 1.36
C ARG A 348 -12.64 -2.21 2.54
N GLN A 349 -12.17 -3.06 3.45
CA GLN A 349 -11.40 -2.72 4.65
C GLN A 349 -10.58 -3.92 5.11
N SER A 350 -9.80 -3.76 6.17
CA SER A 350 -9.26 -4.83 7.00
C SER A 350 -9.52 -4.47 8.48
N PRO A 351 -10.03 -5.38 9.32
CA PRO A 351 -10.35 -6.76 9.02
C PRO A 351 -11.61 -6.88 8.14
N CYS A 352 -11.63 -7.89 7.26
CA CYS A 352 -12.72 -8.15 6.34
C CYS A 352 -13.02 -9.63 6.24
N SER A 353 -14.31 -9.97 6.12
CA SER A 353 -14.79 -11.34 5.95
C SER A 353 -15.86 -11.42 4.87
N LEU A 354 -16.27 -12.63 4.49
CA LEU A 354 -17.40 -12.85 3.59
C LEU A 354 -18.74 -12.47 4.23
N THR A 355 -18.81 -12.48 5.57
CA THR A 355 -20.03 -12.13 6.32
C THR A 355 -20.12 -10.64 6.62
N ASP A 356 -19.12 -9.86 6.22
CA ASP A 356 -18.97 -8.43 6.51
C ASP A 356 -18.84 -8.08 8.00
N VAL A 357 -18.60 -9.09 8.82
CA VAL A 357 -18.32 -8.94 10.25
C VAL A 357 -16.83 -8.79 10.45
N GLY A 358 -16.38 -7.72 11.11
CA GLY A 358 -14.98 -7.53 11.46
C GLY A 358 -14.51 -8.61 12.46
N ASN A 359 -13.31 -9.15 12.24
CA ASN A 359 -12.75 -10.24 13.04
C ASN A 359 -13.55 -11.55 13.01
N ASP A 360 -14.28 -11.81 11.94
CA ASP A 360 -14.91 -13.13 11.73
C ASP A 360 -13.82 -14.17 11.43
N VAL A 361 -13.60 -15.04 12.40
CA VAL A 361 -12.58 -16.10 12.32
C VAL A 361 -12.94 -17.21 11.31
N THR A 362 -14.20 -17.24 10.85
CA THR A 362 -14.70 -18.33 10.00
C THR A 362 -14.54 -18.09 8.51
N SER A 363 -14.42 -16.86 8.07
CA SER A 363 -14.46 -16.56 6.62
C SER A 363 -13.56 -15.42 6.16
N GLY A 364 -12.73 -14.84 7.04
CA GLY A 364 -11.98 -13.65 6.74
C GLY A 364 -10.58 -13.62 7.33
N GLU A 365 -10.04 -12.41 7.33
CA GLU A 365 -8.83 -12.06 8.05
C GLU A 365 -9.19 -11.28 9.32
N SER A 366 -8.32 -11.34 10.31
CA SER A 366 -8.61 -10.81 11.63
C SER A 366 -7.48 -9.93 12.14
N HIS A 367 -7.86 -8.82 12.77
CA HIS A 367 -7.00 -8.13 13.71
C HIS A 367 -7.09 -8.89 15.04
N ALA A 368 -6.13 -9.76 15.26
CA ALA A 368 -5.99 -10.49 16.51
C ALA A 368 -5.61 -9.48 17.59
N GLY A 369 -6.62 -8.94 18.25
CA GLY A 369 -6.48 -7.91 19.25
C GLY A 369 -5.57 -8.34 20.39
N SER A 370 -5.15 -7.36 21.16
CA SER A 370 -4.22 -7.46 22.27
C SER A 370 -4.49 -8.67 23.16
N TYR A 371 -3.82 -9.77 22.87
CA TYR A 371 -3.75 -10.92 23.76
C TYR A 371 -2.92 -10.61 25.03
N GLU A 372 -2.43 -9.39 25.13
CA GLU A 372 -1.63 -8.89 26.25
C GLU A 372 -2.31 -9.12 27.60
N ARG A 373 -3.64 -8.94 27.67
CA ARG A 373 -4.38 -9.27 28.89
C ARG A 373 -4.27 -10.74 29.28
N SER A 374 -4.09 -11.63 28.30
CA SER A 374 -3.90 -13.04 28.57
C SER A 374 -2.48 -13.38 29.04
N LEU A 375 -1.50 -12.51 28.81
CA LEU A 375 -0.15 -12.65 29.36
C LEU A 375 -0.16 -12.52 30.88
N ILE A 376 -1.04 -11.66 31.45
CA ILE A 376 -1.21 -11.52 32.89
C ILE A 376 -1.66 -12.83 33.54
N ASP A 377 -2.43 -13.65 32.79
CA ASP A 377 -2.90 -14.95 33.23
C ASP A 377 -1.88 -16.10 32.97
N GLY A 378 -0.71 -15.75 32.43
CA GLY A 378 0.41 -16.66 32.17
C GLY A 378 0.59 -17.09 30.72
N VAL A 379 1.81 -17.53 30.40
CA VAL A 379 2.26 -17.87 29.02
C VAL A 379 1.42 -18.98 28.36
N LEU A 380 0.98 -19.96 29.15
CA LEU A 380 0.15 -21.06 28.63
C LEU A 380 -1.22 -20.56 28.17
N ASN A 381 -1.84 -19.65 28.96
CA ASN A 381 -3.13 -19.07 28.59
C ASN A 381 -3.00 -18.18 27.33
N TYR A 382 -1.92 -17.44 27.20
CA TYR A 382 -1.63 -16.71 25.96
C TYR A 382 -1.51 -17.64 24.74
N ARG A 383 -0.71 -18.70 24.85
CA ARG A 383 -0.56 -19.69 23.76
C ARG A 383 -1.88 -20.36 23.40
N ASN A 384 -2.65 -20.78 24.38
CA ASN A 384 -3.94 -21.41 24.15
C ASN A 384 -4.90 -20.47 23.45
N LYS A 385 -5.01 -19.23 23.89
CA LYS A 385 -5.86 -18.22 23.23
C LYS A 385 -5.46 -17.97 21.78
N VAL A 386 -4.16 -17.88 21.47
CA VAL A 386 -3.69 -17.74 20.09
C VAL A 386 -4.02 -18.98 19.26
N SER A 387 -3.85 -20.18 19.81
CA SER A 387 -4.15 -21.44 19.11
C SER A 387 -5.65 -21.67 18.91
N ASP A 388 -6.47 -21.28 19.89
CA ASP A 388 -7.91 -21.58 19.91
C ASP A 388 -8.76 -20.58 19.13
N THR A 389 -8.16 -19.54 18.56
CA THR A 389 -8.91 -18.50 17.83
C THR A 389 -9.56 -18.99 16.55
N GLY A 390 -9.04 -20.07 15.95
CA GLY A 390 -9.51 -20.54 14.65
C GLY A 390 -9.25 -19.59 13.48
N VAL A 391 -8.49 -18.51 13.68
CA VAL A 391 -8.23 -17.48 12.66
C VAL A 391 -7.43 -18.07 11.52
N MET A 392 -7.94 -17.94 10.29
CA MET A 392 -7.26 -18.41 9.09
C MET A 392 -6.16 -17.46 8.62
N PHE A 393 -6.28 -16.15 8.88
CA PHE A 393 -5.33 -15.13 8.49
C PHE A 393 -5.33 -13.99 9.52
N VAL A 394 -4.19 -13.77 10.17
CA VAL A 394 -3.99 -12.64 11.08
C VAL A 394 -3.33 -11.50 10.31
N SER A 395 -4.07 -10.46 10.02
CA SER A 395 -3.59 -9.30 9.26
C SER A 395 -2.98 -8.22 10.14
N GLU A 396 -3.36 -8.19 11.40
CA GLU A 396 -2.80 -7.27 12.39
C GLU A 396 -2.76 -7.95 13.77
N CYS A 397 -1.58 -7.95 14.37
CA CYS A 397 -1.40 -8.40 15.74
C CYS A 397 -0.52 -7.36 16.44
N ALA A 398 -1.12 -6.66 17.40
CA ALA A 398 -0.41 -5.65 18.17
C ALA A 398 0.46 -6.34 19.23
N ASN A 399 1.75 -6.43 18.98
CA ASN A 399 2.74 -6.85 19.98
C ASN A 399 3.61 -5.65 20.36
N MET A 400 3.66 -5.37 21.64
CA MET A 400 4.39 -4.24 22.21
C MET A 400 5.72 -4.72 22.79
N GLY A 401 6.65 -5.14 21.94
CA GLY A 401 8.00 -5.47 22.37
C GLY A 401 8.85 -4.22 22.65
N PRO A 402 9.88 -4.33 23.53
CA PRO A 402 10.83 -3.26 23.76
C PRO A 402 11.71 -3.03 22.52
N GLY A 403 12.31 -1.85 22.43
CA GLY A 403 13.36 -1.56 21.46
C GLY A 403 14.68 -2.28 21.82
N THR A 404 15.68 -2.18 20.94
CA THR A 404 17.02 -2.73 21.25
C THR A 404 17.77 -1.86 22.26
N ILE A 405 18.72 -2.45 22.99
CA ILE A 405 19.59 -1.73 23.94
C ILE A 405 20.28 -0.53 23.26
N GLU A 406 20.71 -0.70 22.02
CA GLU A 406 21.39 0.33 21.23
C GLU A 406 20.47 1.53 20.97
N ILE A 407 19.18 1.28 20.71
CA ILE A 407 18.19 2.34 20.55
C ILE A 407 18.04 3.13 21.84
N TYR A 408 17.84 2.44 22.97
CA TYR A 408 17.71 3.11 24.26
C TYR A 408 18.95 3.93 24.62
N LYS A 409 20.17 3.40 24.41
CA LYS A 409 21.43 4.13 24.62
C LYS A 409 21.57 5.38 23.74
N ARG A 410 20.94 5.39 22.57
CA ARG A 410 20.92 6.59 21.70
C ARG A 410 19.89 7.63 22.12
N MET A 411 18.81 7.20 22.77
CA MET A 411 17.69 8.05 23.13
C MET A 411 17.83 8.62 24.55
N PHE A 412 18.51 7.90 25.43
CA PHE A 412 18.55 8.18 26.87
C PHE A 412 19.97 8.52 27.33
N PRO A 413 20.11 9.50 28.24
CA PRO A 413 21.35 9.67 29.00
C PRO A 413 21.65 8.42 29.82
N GLU A 414 22.93 8.13 30.06
CA GLU A 414 23.37 6.90 30.73
C GLU A 414 22.76 6.74 32.12
N ASP A 415 22.66 7.82 32.87
CA ASP A 415 22.05 7.86 34.22
C ASP A 415 20.52 7.72 34.25
N LYS A 416 19.87 7.70 33.07
CA LYS A 416 18.41 7.54 32.91
C LYS A 416 18.01 6.23 32.23
N LEU A 417 19.00 5.42 31.85
CA LEU A 417 18.76 4.17 31.09
C LEU A 417 18.00 3.12 31.89
N TRP A 418 18.27 3.00 33.19
CA TRP A 418 17.64 2.01 34.07
C TRP A 418 17.80 2.39 35.55
N PRO A 419 16.84 2.07 36.45
CA PRO A 419 15.50 1.51 36.15
C PRO A 419 14.59 2.49 35.42
N MET A 420 13.43 2.01 34.93
CA MET A 420 12.41 2.88 34.37
C MET A 420 12.04 4.01 35.33
N ASN A 421 11.93 5.21 34.80
CA ASN A 421 11.72 6.44 35.53
C ASN A 421 10.86 7.42 34.70
N GLU A 422 10.66 8.65 35.21
CA GLU A 422 9.88 9.66 34.50
C GLU A 422 10.42 9.99 33.11
N TYR A 423 11.75 9.91 32.93
CA TYR A 423 12.34 10.15 31.61
C TYR A 423 11.88 9.14 30.54
N TRP A 424 11.65 7.88 30.94
CA TRP A 424 11.05 6.86 30.08
C TRP A 424 9.63 7.22 29.68
N ARG A 425 8.81 7.69 30.64
CA ARG A 425 7.43 8.11 30.38
C ARG A 425 7.39 9.26 29.40
N ASP A 426 8.27 10.26 29.57
CA ASP A 426 8.34 11.44 28.70
C ASP A 426 8.83 11.12 27.28
N ARG A 427 9.75 10.16 27.12
CA ARG A 427 10.39 9.84 25.84
C ARG A 427 9.68 8.76 25.04
N LEU A 428 9.03 7.83 25.72
CA LEU A 428 8.17 6.81 25.10
C LEU A 428 6.71 7.23 25.26
N MET A 429 6.44 8.47 24.93
CA MET A 429 5.10 9.05 25.02
C MET A 429 4.11 8.25 24.21
N GLU A 430 3.04 7.87 24.86
CA GLU A 430 1.81 7.57 24.16
C GLU A 430 1.28 8.84 23.52
N ASN A 431 0.53 8.65 22.44
CA ASN A 431 -0.28 9.68 21.83
C ASN A 431 -1.10 10.40 22.92
N PRO A 432 -1.16 11.73 22.93
CA PRO A 432 -1.97 12.50 23.88
C PRO A 432 -3.47 12.17 23.85
N TYR A 433 -3.93 11.47 22.81
CA TYR A 433 -5.31 10.96 22.70
C TYR A 433 -5.47 9.52 23.21
N SER A 434 -4.40 8.90 23.75
CA SER A 434 -4.47 7.53 24.28
C SER A 434 -5.42 7.47 25.47
N GLU A 435 -6.33 6.49 25.47
CA GLU A 435 -7.22 6.21 26.58
C GLU A 435 -6.58 5.29 27.64
N PHE A 436 -5.35 4.84 27.41
CA PHE A 436 -4.64 3.96 28.34
C PHE A 436 -4.19 4.72 29.60
N LYS A 437 -4.55 4.18 30.74
CA LYS A 437 -4.21 4.77 32.05
C LYS A 437 -2.79 4.47 32.49
N VAL A 438 -2.19 3.41 31.96
CA VAL A 438 -0.83 2.97 32.31
C VAL A 438 0.09 3.29 31.13
N PRO A 439 1.22 3.99 31.37
CA PRO A 439 2.18 4.33 30.34
C PRO A 439 2.68 3.11 29.54
N PHE A 440 2.96 3.30 28.26
CA PHE A 440 3.37 2.23 27.36
C PHE A 440 4.60 1.46 27.86
N CYS A 441 5.62 2.16 28.33
CA CYS A 441 6.84 1.54 28.87
C CYS A 441 6.57 0.67 30.11
N GLU A 442 5.65 1.08 30.97
CA GLU A 442 5.27 0.31 32.16
C GLU A 442 4.49 -0.96 31.79
N ARG A 443 3.65 -0.88 30.76
CA ARG A 443 2.97 -2.06 30.20
C ARG A 443 3.97 -3.05 29.59
N GLN A 444 4.97 -2.55 28.87
CA GLN A 444 6.04 -3.39 28.32
C GLN A 444 6.80 -4.11 29.43
N LEU A 445 7.17 -3.40 30.50
CA LEU A 445 7.84 -3.99 31.66
C LEU A 445 6.98 -5.06 32.33
N LEU A 446 5.71 -4.75 32.60
CA LEU A 446 4.76 -5.72 33.18
C LEU A 446 4.69 -7.01 32.37
N TYR A 447 4.64 -6.91 31.04
CA TYR A 447 4.57 -8.10 30.18
C TYR A 447 5.90 -8.85 30.13
N ALA A 448 7.03 -8.15 30.07
CA ALA A 448 8.34 -8.78 30.13
C ALA A 448 8.52 -9.55 31.45
N ASP A 449 8.23 -8.92 32.57
CA ASP A 449 8.35 -9.52 33.90
C ASP A 449 7.40 -10.71 34.08
N THR A 450 6.16 -10.63 33.56
CA THR A 450 5.21 -11.73 33.60
C THR A 450 5.67 -12.94 32.79
N LEU A 451 6.34 -12.71 31.65
CA LEU A 451 6.74 -13.78 30.73
C LEU A 451 8.09 -14.40 31.08
N TYR A 452 9.03 -13.60 31.58
CA TYR A 452 10.43 -13.98 31.68
C TYR A 452 11.01 -13.81 33.08
N GLY A 453 10.23 -13.27 34.03
CA GLY A 453 10.66 -12.94 35.41
C GLY A 453 11.10 -11.48 35.53
N GLU A 454 11.24 -11.02 36.78
CA GLU A 454 11.59 -9.63 37.08
C GLU A 454 12.88 -9.17 36.38
N SER A 455 12.81 -7.97 35.79
CA SER A 455 13.89 -7.35 35.04
C SER A 455 14.68 -6.38 35.92
N ASP A 456 15.79 -6.83 36.47
CA ASP A 456 16.69 -5.99 37.32
C ASP A 456 17.56 -5.05 36.44
N THR A 457 17.71 -5.34 35.18
CA THR A 457 18.58 -4.60 34.24
C THR A 457 17.90 -4.34 32.93
N LEU A 458 18.33 -3.27 32.23
CA LEU A 458 17.89 -3.00 30.85
C LEU A 458 18.08 -4.21 29.93
N ARG A 459 19.13 -5.00 30.13
CA ARG A 459 19.41 -6.20 29.32
C ARG A 459 18.42 -7.34 29.56
N GLN A 460 17.90 -7.46 30.76
CA GLN A 460 16.85 -8.46 31.06
C GLN A 460 15.51 -8.03 30.52
N PHE A 461 15.24 -6.72 30.52
CA PHE A 461 14.01 -6.16 29.98
C PHE A 461 13.94 -6.26 28.44
N VAL A 462 15.05 -6.08 27.71
CA VAL A 462 15.16 -6.13 26.25
C VAL A 462 15.46 -7.54 25.76
#